data_3e69826cb3d5c2ed4d227b055e44c200
#
_entry.id   3e69826cb3d5c2ed4d227b055e44c200
#
_cell.length_a   1.000
_cell.length_b   1.000
_cell.length_c   1.000
_cell.angle_alpha   90.00
_cell.angle_beta   90.00
_cell.angle_gamma   90.00
#
_symmetry.space_group_name_H-M   'P 1'
#
loop_
_entity.id
_entity.type
_entity.pdbx_description
1 polymer ?
#
loop_
_entity_poly.entity_id
_entity_poly.type
_entity_poly.pdbx_seq_one_letter_code
_entity_poly.pdbx_strand_id
1 'polypeptide(L)'
;RCDVVAMGTNTDPYQPVERDLKITRQILRVLSDFNNPVGIVTKNHLITRDIDILGDMAKRNLAEVFLSITTLDRDLARTMEPRASAPHRRLAAIRELADAGIPVGVMTAPMIPGLNDHEMEAILDAAAAAGATRAGYTALRLPLEIKDLFEEWLRANRPNRAERILSLVRQMRGGQLYKAEFGTRMKGEGPIAQLLSQRFAASVKRLDLNRVRYRLDTMRFAVPAAARTALVDARRDGRQMRLL
;
A
#
# COMPACT_ATOMS: atom_id res chain seq x y z
N ARG A 1 -24.65 -1.33 5.85
CA ARG A 1 -23.52 -0.86 6.64
C ARG A 1 -22.42 -0.43 5.67
N CYS A 2 -21.84 0.75 5.88
CA CYS A 2 -20.72 1.21 5.11
C CYS A 2 -19.42 0.74 5.77
N ASP A 3 -18.51 0.22 4.95
CA ASP A 3 -17.15 -0.14 5.37
C ASP A 3 -16.15 0.58 4.46
N VAL A 4 -14.92 0.74 4.95
CA VAL A 4 -13.84 1.35 4.16
C VAL A 4 -13.44 0.40 3.02
N VAL A 5 -13.44 0.91 1.79
CA VAL A 5 -12.90 0.17 0.64
C VAL A 5 -11.37 0.23 0.69
N ALA A 6 -10.71 -0.93 0.77
CA ALA A 6 -9.25 -1.03 0.71
C ALA A 6 -8.81 -1.41 -0.72
N MET A 7 -8.14 -0.48 -1.41
CA MET A 7 -7.60 -0.69 -2.75
C MET A 7 -6.10 -0.92 -2.71
N GLY A 8 -5.59 -1.84 -3.52
CA GLY A 8 -4.16 -2.14 -3.59
C GLY A 8 -3.68 -3.25 -2.65
N THR A 9 -4.59 -3.98 -2.04
CA THR A 9 -4.25 -5.09 -1.13
C THR A 9 -3.93 -6.40 -1.86
N ASN A 10 -4.50 -6.59 -3.05
CA ASN A 10 -4.27 -7.77 -3.89
C ASN A 10 -3.40 -7.43 -5.11
N THR A 11 -3.74 -6.39 -5.83
CA THR A 11 -2.98 -5.88 -6.98
C THR A 11 -2.96 -4.36 -6.95
N ASP A 12 -1.95 -3.73 -7.59
CA ASP A 12 -1.82 -2.27 -7.60
C ASP A 12 -2.96 -1.64 -8.43
N PRO A 13 -3.75 -0.70 -7.87
CA PRO A 13 -4.83 -0.04 -8.59
C PRO A 13 -4.33 0.92 -9.69
N TYR A 14 -3.03 1.25 -9.71
CA TYR A 14 -2.42 2.13 -10.69
C TYR A 14 -1.40 1.39 -11.58
N GLN A 15 -1.77 0.20 -12.06
CA GLN A 15 -0.97 -0.52 -13.06
C GLN A 15 -0.78 0.32 -14.33
N PRO A 16 0.25 0.06 -15.16
CA PRO A 16 0.50 0.86 -16.38
C PRO A 16 -0.71 1.06 -17.29
N VAL A 17 -1.55 0.03 -17.44
CA VAL A 17 -2.79 0.08 -18.24
C VAL A 17 -3.83 1.07 -17.72
N GLU A 18 -3.75 1.46 -16.45
CA GLU A 18 -4.65 2.43 -15.82
C GLU A 18 -4.49 3.85 -16.40
N ARG A 19 -3.39 4.13 -17.11
CA ARG A 19 -3.22 5.39 -17.86
C ARG A 19 -4.33 5.58 -18.90
N ASP A 20 -4.65 4.50 -19.57
CA ASP A 20 -5.59 4.50 -20.70
C ASP A 20 -7.02 4.19 -20.23
N LEU A 21 -7.20 3.12 -19.45
CA LEU A 21 -8.52 2.62 -19.05
C LEU A 21 -9.19 3.47 -17.96
N LYS A 22 -8.42 4.12 -17.06
CA LYS A 22 -8.91 5.03 -15.99
C LYS A 22 -10.00 4.37 -15.12
N ILE A 23 -9.91 3.05 -14.90
CA ILE A 23 -10.89 2.29 -14.12
C ILE A 23 -10.87 2.74 -12.65
N THR A 24 -9.67 2.87 -12.07
CA THR A 24 -9.50 3.37 -10.69
C THR A 24 -10.13 4.74 -10.53
N ARG A 25 -9.90 5.65 -11.50
CA ARG A 25 -10.51 6.99 -11.46
C ARG A 25 -12.04 6.94 -11.48
N GLN A 26 -12.61 6.06 -12.29
CA GLN A 26 -14.08 5.88 -12.35
C GLN A 26 -14.62 5.33 -11.02
N ILE A 27 -13.93 4.34 -10.43
CA ILE A 27 -14.28 3.80 -9.11
C ILE A 27 -14.23 4.91 -8.05
N LEU A 28 -13.17 5.73 -8.03
CA LEU A 28 -13.03 6.83 -7.08
C LEU A 28 -14.16 7.86 -7.21
N ARG A 29 -14.64 8.17 -8.43
CA ARG A 29 -15.80 9.03 -8.63
C ARG A 29 -17.05 8.44 -7.97
N VAL A 30 -17.32 7.17 -8.21
CA VAL A 30 -18.45 6.49 -7.58
C VAL A 30 -18.34 6.52 -6.07
N LEU A 31 -17.17 6.19 -5.51
CA LEU A 31 -16.95 6.22 -4.06
C LEU A 31 -17.15 7.65 -3.50
N SER A 32 -16.67 8.67 -4.21
CA SER A 32 -16.87 10.07 -3.84
C SER A 32 -18.33 10.49 -3.84
N ASP A 33 -19.09 10.11 -4.89
CA ASP A 33 -20.52 10.43 -5.01
C ASP A 33 -21.36 9.79 -3.91
N PHE A 34 -20.98 8.58 -3.48
CA PHE A 34 -21.65 7.86 -2.40
C PHE A 34 -21.12 8.22 -0.99
N ASN A 35 -20.15 9.11 -0.88
CA ASN A 35 -19.41 9.37 0.36
C ASN A 35 -18.87 8.08 1.00
N ASN A 36 -18.42 7.13 0.19
CA ASN A 36 -17.84 5.89 0.67
C ASN A 36 -16.32 6.07 0.90
N PRO A 37 -15.83 5.84 2.11
CA PRO A 37 -14.41 6.03 2.40
C PRO A 37 -13.51 4.98 1.72
N VAL A 38 -12.30 5.41 1.33
CA VAL A 38 -11.30 4.58 0.64
C VAL A 38 -9.91 4.75 1.24
N GLY A 39 -9.23 3.64 1.46
CA GLY A 39 -7.80 3.57 1.76
C GLY A 39 -7.07 2.95 0.56
N ILE A 40 -6.05 3.63 0.04
CA ILE A 40 -5.33 3.19 -1.15
C ILE A 40 -3.88 2.88 -0.80
N VAL A 41 -3.37 1.73 -1.26
CA VAL A 41 -1.95 1.41 -1.25
C VAL A 41 -1.46 1.24 -2.67
N THR A 42 -0.39 1.95 -3.06
CA THR A 42 0.16 1.84 -4.42
C THR A 42 1.68 2.04 -4.43
N LYS A 43 2.33 1.51 -5.46
CA LYS A 43 3.74 1.76 -5.80
C LYS A 43 3.89 2.71 -6.98
N ASN A 44 2.79 3.33 -7.42
CA ASN A 44 2.79 4.11 -8.65
C ASN A 44 2.52 5.60 -8.42
N HIS A 45 3.35 6.44 -9.04
CA HIS A 45 3.17 7.89 -9.05
C HIS A 45 1.87 8.32 -9.76
N LEU A 46 1.30 7.48 -10.64
CA LEU A 46 0.08 7.80 -11.39
C LEU A 46 -1.12 8.17 -10.50
N ILE A 47 -1.09 7.82 -9.21
CA ILE A 47 -2.12 8.23 -8.24
C ILE A 47 -2.28 9.76 -8.19
N THR A 48 -1.23 10.54 -8.47
CA THR A 48 -1.29 12.00 -8.48
C THR A 48 -2.22 12.58 -9.54
N ARG A 49 -2.55 11.80 -10.60
CA ARG A 49 -3.59 12.14 -11.57
C ARG A 49 -4.96 12.37 -10.93
N ASP A 50 -5.24 11.68 -9.83
CA ASP A 50 -6.55 11.65 -9.20
C ASP A 50 -6.62 12.52 -7.93
N ILE A 51 -5.66 13.43 -7.75
CA ILE A 51 -5.59 14.40 -6.62
C ILE A 51 -6.88 15.23 -6.51
N ASP A 52 -7.50 15.60 -7.62
CA ASP A 52 -8.74 16.35 -7.64
C ASP A 52 -9.88 15.64 -6.90
N ILE A 53 -10.03 14.34 -7.13
CA ILE A 53 -11.05 13.52 -6.45
C ILE A 53 -10.64 13.21 -5.02
N LEU A 54 -9.39 12.75 -4.83
CA LEU A 54 -8.89 12.35 -3.52
C LEU A 54 -8.81 13.54 -2.54
N GLY A 55 -8.45 14.74 -3.02
CA GLY A 55 -8.41 15.95 -2.22
C GLY A 55 -9.81 16.39 -1.74
N ASP A 56 -10.82 16.28 -2.61
CA ASP A 56 -12.19 16.53 -2.22
C ASP A 56 -12.72 15.49 -1.21
N MET A 57 -12.41 14.21 -1.43
CA MET A 57 -12.73 13.14 -0.47
C MET A 57 -12.01 13.34 0.86
N ALA A 58 -10.73 13.76 0.85
CA ALA A 58 -9.94 14.01 2.06
C ALA A 58 -10.54 15.13 2.93
N LYS A 59 -11.06 16.22 2.35
CA LYS A 59 -11.77 17.28 3.07
C LYS A 59 -12.99 16.76 3.83
N ARG A 60 -13.59 15.67 3.35
CA ARG A 60 -14.71 14.98 3.98
C ARG A 60 -14.30 13.83 4.89
N ASN A 61 -12.99 13.62 5.11
CA ASN A 61 -12.42 12.50 5.86
C ASN A 61 -12.72 11.13 5.24
N LEU A 62 -12.72 11.05 3.90
CA LEU A 62 -13.11 9.85 3.14
C LEU A 62 -11.95 9.21 2.36
N ALA A 63 -10.74 9.79 2.36
CA ALA A 63 -9.61 9.24 1.63
C ALA A 63 -8.33 9.26 2.46
N GLU A 64 -7.55 8.19 2.36
CA GLU A 64 -6.15 8.14 2.78
C GLU A 64 -5.34 7.33 1.76
N VAL A 65 -4.05 7.67 1.63
CA VAL A 65 -3.17 7.02 0.65
C VAL A 65 -1.89 6.56 1.33
N PHE A 66 -1.42 5.36 0.99
CA PHE A 66 -0.10 4.87 1.35
C PHE A 66 0.73 4.61 0.09
N LEU A 67 1.88 5.26 -0.01
CA LEU A 67 2.89 4.93 -1.02
C LEU A 67 3.80 3.82 -0.48
N SER A 68 3.87 2.72 -1.21
CA SER A 68 4.79 1.64 -0.84
C SER A 68 6.18 1.91 -1.42
N ILE A 69 7.19 2.02 -0.54
CA ILE A 69 8.60 2.19 -0.92
C ILE A 69 9.39 1.03 -0.36
N THR A 70 9.89 0.19 -1.25
CA THR A 70 10.61 -1.04 -0.91
C THR A 70 12.10 -0.79 -0.71
N THR A 71 12.66 0.14 -1.47
CA THR A 71 14.09 0.51 -1.47
C THR A 71 14.26 1.91 -2.07
N LEU A 72 15.33 2.59 -1.72
CA LEU A 72 15.79 3.82 -2.36
C LEU A 72 16.82 3.53 -3.46
N ASP A 73 17.41 2.33 -3.48
CA ASP A 73 18.31 1.87 -4.51
C ASP A 73 17.57 1.65 -5.84
N ARG A 74 17.98 2.39 -6.87
CA ARG A 74 17.36 2.35 -8.20
C ARG A 74 17.55 1.02 -8.91
N ASP A 75 18.69 0.37 -8.72
CA ASP A 75 19.01 -0.90 -9.37
C ASP A 75 18.23 -2.05 -8.72
N LEU A 76 18.12 -2.04 -7.40
CA LEU A 76 17.27 -3.00 -6.70
C LEU A 76 15.79 -2.79 -7.09
N ALA A 77 15.31 -1.55 -7.12
CA ALA A 77 13.94 -1.25 -7.52
C ALA A 77 13.65 -1.70 -8.96
N ARG A 78 14.58 -1.46 -9.90
CA ARG A 78 14.43 -1.85 -11.31
C ARG A 78 14.37 -3.37 -11.50
N THR A 79 15.15 -4.12 -10.76
CA THR A 79 15.21 -5.58 -10.89
C THR A 79 14.09 -6.29 -10.14
N MET A 80 13.68 -5.77 -8.98
CA MET A 80 12.67 -6.39 -8.14
C MET A 80 11.23 -5.94 -8.46
N GLU A 81 11.06 -4.69 -8.90
CA GLU A 81 9.75 -4.07 -9.13
C GLU A 81 9.70 -3.31 -10.48
N PRO A 82 9.94 -3.98 -11.62
CA PRO A 82 10.15 -3.32 -12.92
C PRO A 82 8.92 -2.55 -13.44
N ARG A 83 7.72 -2.84 -12.94
CA ARG A 83 6.46 -2.17 -13.33
C ARG A 83 6.07 -1.02 -12.40
N ALA A 84 6.75 -0.88 -11.27
CA ALA A 84 6.45 0.16 -10.28
C ALA A 84 7.20 1.46 -10.62
N SER A 85 6.71 2.58 -10.11
CA SER A 85 7.43 3.85 -10.25
C SER A 85 8.77 3.82 -9.50
N ALA A 86 9.78 4.48 -10.04
CA ALA A 86 11.08 4.60 -9.39
C ALA A 86 10.96 5.23 -7.98
N PRO A 87 11.85 4.92 -7.02
CA PRO A 87 11.73 5.37 -5.64
C PRO A 87 11.55 6.90 -5.49
N HIS A 88 12.33 7.71 -6.22
CA HIS A 88 12.21 9.17 -6.19
C HIS A 88 10.84 9.66 -6.69
N ARG A 89 10.21 8.97 -7.64
CA ARG A 89 8.86 9.30 -8.11
C ARG A 89 7.80 8.97 -7.06
N ARG A 90 7.99 7.91 -6.28
CA ARG A 90 7.10 7.57 -5.16
C ARG A 90 7.20 8.62 -4.05
N LEU A 91 8.41 9.13 -3.75
CA LEU A 91 8.60 10.24 -2.82
C LEU A 91 7.98 11.55 -3.34
N ALA A 92 8.10 11.83 -4.64
CA ALA A 92 7.42 12.97 -5.27
C ALA A 92 5.88 12.84 -5.13
N ALA A 93 5.32 11.65 -5.34
CA ALA A 93 3.89 11.42 -5.15
C ALA A 93 3.44 11.66 -3.69
N ILE A 94 4.25 11.27 -2.69
CA ILE A 94 3.96 11.60 -1.28
C ILE A 94 3.86 13.11 -1.10
N ARG A 95 4.82 13.87 -1.65
CA ARG A 95 4.83 15.34 -1.54
C ARG A 95 3.62 15.96 -2.22
N GLU A 96 3.34 15.58 -3.45
CA GLU A 96 2.21 16.11 -4.22
C GLU A 96 0.86 15.85 -3.52
N LEU A 97 0.68 14.66 -2.94
CA LEU A 97 -0.50 14.31 -2.16
C LEU A 97 -0.60 15.10 -0.85
N ALA A 98 0.52 15.22 -0.11
CA ALA A 98 0.59 15.99 1.13
C ALA A 98 0.29 17.49 0.89
N ASP A 99 0.90 18.08 -0.15
CA ASP A 99 0.68 19.48 -0.55
C ASP A 99 -0.79 19.74 -0.94
N ALA A 100 -1.48 18.72 -1.47
CA ALA A 100 -2.91 18.77 -1.77
C ALA A 100 -3.82 18.53 -0.53
N GLY A 101 -3.25 18.38 0.67
CA GLY A 101 -3.98 18.14 1.90
C GLY A 101 -4.58 16.72 2.04
N ILE A 102 -4.08 15.78 1.26
CA ILE A 102 -4.53 14.38 1.33
C ILE A 102 -3.70 13.67 2.40
N PRO A 103 -4.34 13.00 3.39
CA PRO A 103 -3.62 12.19 4.37
C PRO A 103 -2.79 11.10 3.70
N VAL A 104 -1.47 11.21 3.79
CA VAL A 104 -0.55 10.30 3.13
C VAL A 104 0.39 9.63 4.13
N GLY A 105 0.64 8.34 3.91
CA GLY A 105 1.59 7.53 4.64
C GLY A 105 2.57 6.81 3.73
N VAL A 106 3.59 6.22 4.35
CA VAL A 106 4.55 5.34 3.68
C VAL A 106 4.39 3.91 4.19
N MET A 107 4.42 2.97 3.26
CA MET A 107 4.54 1.54 3.58
C MET A 107 5.93 1.06 3.18
N THR A 108 6.81 0.79 4.16
CA THR A 108 8.10 0.15 3.89
C THR A 108 7.89 -1.35 3.71
N ALA A 109 7.54 -1.76 2.48
CA ALA A 109 7.08 -3.12 2.20
C ALA A 109 7.36 -3.57 0.77
N PRO A 110 7.86 -4.82 0.62
CA PRO A 110 8.29 -5.72 1.70
C PRO A 110 9.68 -5.39 2.26
N MET A 111 9.87 -5.53 3.58
CA MET A 111 11.20 -5.57 4.20
C MET A 111 11.77 -6.98 4.13
N ILE A 112 12.94 -7.12 3.57
CA ILE A 112 13.62 -8.38 3.30
C ILE A 112 14.94 -8.38 4.06
N PRO A 113 15.08 -9.22 5.11
CA PRO A 113 16.28 -9.22 5.93
C PRO A 113 17.52 -9.58 5.12
N GLY A 114 18.57 -8.79 5.28
CA GLY A 114 19.83 -8.93 4.54
C GLY A 114 19.80 -8.42 3.09
N LEU A 115 18.67 -7.88 2.60
CA LEU A 115 18.59 -7.29 1.26
C LEU A 115 18.33 -5.77 1.32
N ASN A 116 17.19 -5.33 1.81
CA ASN A 116 16.78 -3.92 1.88
C ASN A 116 16.41 -3.43 3.28
N ASP A 117 16.45 -4.28 4.28
CA ASP A 117 16.10 -3.94 5.66
C ASP A 117 17.00 -2.85 6.28
N HIS A 118 18.21 -2.69 5.77
CA HIS A 118 19.14 -1.64 6.17
C HIS A 118 18.70 -0.24 5.73
N GLU A 119 17.78 -0.13 4.74
CA GLU A 119 17.27 1.13 4.23
C GLU A 119 16.01 1.63 4.99
N MET A 120 15.48 0.86 5.94
CA MET A 120 14.21 1.16 6.60
C MET A 120 14.16 2.59 7.17
N GLU A 121 15.17 2.99 7.92
CA GLU A 121 15.26 4.32 8.52
C GLU A 121 15.34 5.41 7.44
N ALA A 122 16.19 5.23 6.45
CA ALA A 122 16.38 6.19 5.36
C ALA A 122 15.07 6.38 4.54
N ILE A 123 14.32 5.30 4.31
CA ILE A 123 13.02 5.38 3.64
C ILE A 123 12.02 6.17 4.49
N LEU A 124 11.97 5.92 5.79
CA LEU A 124 11.08 6.65 6.71
C LEU A 124 11.45 8.12 6.80
N ASP A 125 12.74 8.45 6.88
CA ASP A 125 13.24 9.83 6.89
C ASP A 125 12.86 10.57 5.60
N ALA A 126 13.11 9.96 4.45
CA ALA A 126 12.77 10.54 3.14
C ALA A 126 11.27 10.74 2.97
N ALA A 127 10.46 9.79 3.43
CA ALA A 127 9.01 9.88 3.34
C ALA A 127 8.45 10.96 4.28
N ALA A 128 8.95 11.07 5.53
CA ALA A 128 8.57 12.12 6.46
C ALA A 128 8.94 13.51 5.92
N ALA A 129 10.15 13.67 5.36
CA ALA A 129 10.59 14.90 4.69
C ALA A 129 9.74 15.25 3.44
N ALA A 130 9.11 14.25 2.82
CA ALA A 130 8.17 14.44 1.72
C ALA A 130 6.74 14.75 2.20
N GLY A 131 6.46 14.74 3.50
CA GLY A 131 5.15 15.07 4.07
C GLY A 131 4.30 13.88 4.51
N ALA A 132 4.86 12.65 4.53
CA ALA A 132 4.14 11.52 5.10
C ALA A 132 3.94 11.74 6.62
N THR A 133 2.73 11.52 7.09
CA THR A 133 2.37 11.61 8.52
C THR A 133 2.14 10.24 9.16
N ARG A 134 2.12 9.19 8.34
CA ARG A 134 1.88 7.81 8.77
C ARG A 134 2.89 6.87 8.16
N ALA A 135 3.17 5.79 8.86
CA ALA A 135 4.05 4.75 8.38
C ALA A 135 3.56 3.35 8.77
N GLY A 136 3.87 2.39 7.93
CA GLY A 136 3.72 0.98 8.20
C GLY A 136 4.87 0.18 7.59
N TYR A 137 5.06 -1.07 8.01
CA TYR A 137 5.95 -2.00 7.35
C TYR A 137 5.38 -3.40 7.30
N THR A 138 5.81 -4.16 6.33
CA THR A 138 5.48 -5.58 6.20
C THR A 138 6.74 -6.34 5.83
N ALA A 139 7.04 -7.42 6.56
CA ALA A 139 8.10 -8.34 6.18
C ALA A 139 7.70 -9.15 4.94
N LEU A 140 8.70 -9.59 4.17
CA LEU A 140 8.49 -10.38 2.96
C LEU A 140 7.55 -11.56 3.19
N ARG A 141 6.61 -11.74 2.26
CA ARG A 141 5.68 -12.86 2.22
C ARG A 141 5.82 -13.60 0.89
N LEU A 142 5.96 -14.91 0.95
CA LEU A 142 6.22 -15.79 -0.20
C LEU A 142 5.16 -16.90 -0.29
N PRO A 143 3.87 -16.56 -0.51
CA PRO A 143 2.84 -17.59 -0.64
C PRO A 143 2.97 -18.34 -1.96
N LEU A 144 2.62 -19.63 -1.93
CA LEU A 144 2.54 -20.50 -3.10
C LEU A 144 3.81 -20.46 -3.97
N GLU A 145 3.65 -20.24 -5.27
CA GLU A 145 4.70 -20.20 -6.29
C GLU A 145 5.67 -19.02 -6.16
N ILE A 146 5.29 -17.95 -5.46
CA ILE A 146 6.14 -16.78 -5.26
C ILE A 146 7.43 -17.15 -4.52
N LYS A 147 7.40 -18.19 -3.70
CA LYS A 147 8.59 -18.71 -3.01
C LYS A 147 9.68 -19.11 -4.00
N ASP A 148 9.34 -19.93 -4.97
CA ASP A 148 10.29 -20.48 -5.95
C ASP A 148 10.79 -19.38 -6.90
N LEU A 149 9.89 -18.49 -7.34
CA LEU A 149 10.24 -17.32 -8.15
C LEU A 149 11.20 -16.37 -7.41
N PHE A 150 11.01 -16.18 -6.11
CA PHE A 150 11.89 -15.30 -5.33
C PHE A 150 13.28 -15.93 -5.14
N GLU A 151 13.36 -17.25 -4.91
CA GLU A 151 14.65 -17.98 -4.86
C GLU A 151 15.41 -17.87 -6.18
N GLU A 152 14.73 -18.10 -7.30
CA GLU A 152 15.30 -17.97 -8.65
C GLU A 152 15.80 -16.53 -8.88
N TRP A 153 14.96 -15.54 -8.58
CA TRP A 153 15.33 -14.13 -8.70
C TRP A 153 16.56 -13.77 -7.86
N LEU A 154 16.64 -14.25 -6.61
CA LEU A 154 17.80 -14.02 -5.74
C LEU A 154 19.09 -14.61 -6.34
N ARG A 155 19.04 -15.85 -6.82
CA ARG A 155 20.19 -16.52 -7.43
C ARG A 155 20.66 -15.81 -8.70
N ALA A 156 19.72 -15.30 -9.49
CA ALA A 156 20.03 -14.55 -10.71
C ALA A 156 20.59 -13.15 -10.43
N ASN A 157 20.05 -12.43 -9.45
CA ASN A 157 20.36 -11.01 -9.24
C ASN A 157 21.29 -10.74 -8.05
N ARG A 158 21.41 -11.65 -7.10
CA ARG A 158 22.22 -11.50 -5.87
C ARG A 158 22.90 -12.84 -5.47
N PRO A 159 23.63 -13.51 -6.39
CA PRO A 159 24.15 -14.87 -6.17
C PRO A 159 24.98 -14.99 -4.90
N ASN A 160 25.87 -14.04 -4.63
CA ASN A 160 26.76 -14.04 -3.47
C ASN A 160 26.05 -13.84 -2.11
N ARG A 161 24.76 -13.46 -2.10
CA ARG A 161 23.97 -13.18 -0.89
C ARG A 161 22.72 -14.03 -0.80
N ALA A 162 22.37 -14.77 -1.84
CA ALA A 162 21.10 -15.50 -1.95
C ALA A 162 20.86 -16.42 -0.75
N GLU A 163 21.78 -17.31 -0.46
CA GLU A 163 21.62 -18.29 0.64
C GLU A 163 21.54 -17.61 2.01
N ARG A 164 22.31 -16.54 2.21
CA ARG A 164 22.23 -15.74 3.45
C ARG A 164 20.85 -15.10 3.61
N ILE A 165 20.32 -14.49 2.56
CA ILE A 165 19.00 -13.85 2.58
C ILE A 165 17.91 -14.88 2.85
N LEU A 166 17.93 -16.02 2.15
CA LEU A 166 16.98 -17.12 2.35
C LEU A 166 17.04 -17.68 3.77
N SER A 167 18.25 -17.83 4.34
CA SER A 167 18.43 -18.25 5.73
C SER A 167 17.78 -17.26 6.71
N LEU A 168 17.99 -15.96 6.52
CA LEU A 168 17.38 -14.93 7.37
C LEU A 168 15.85 -14.91 7.26
N VAL A 169 15.32 -15.10 6.05
CA VAL A 169 13.86 -15.22 5.84
C VAL A 169 13.30 -16.43 6.55
N ARG A 170 13.96 -17.60 6.46
CA ARG A 170 13.56 -18.82 7.20
C ARG A 170 13.55 -18.59 8.71
N GLN A 171 14.58 -17.92 9.26
CA GLN A 171 14.64 -17.59 10.70
C GLN A 171 13.46 -16.73 11.15
N MET A 172 12.94 -15.86 10.30
CA MET A 172 11.74 -15.05 10.58
C MET A 172 10.43 -15.81 10.41
N ARG A 173 10.46 -17.05 9.93
CA ARG A 173 9.27 -17.85 9.56
C ARG A 173 9.28 -19.24 10.17
N GLY A 174 9.94 -19.43 11.32
CA GLY A 174 9.99 -20.72 11.99
C GLY A 174 10.68 -21.83 11.19
N GLY A 175 11.73 -21.48 10.44
CA GLY A 175 12.50 -22.41 9.61
C GLY A 175 11.98 -22.59 8.18
N GLN A 176 10.86 -21.97 7.82
CA GLN A 176 10.25 -22.03 6.48
C GLN A 176 10.40 -20.71 5.73
N LEU A 177 10.24 -20.70 4.40
CA LEU A 177 10.23 -19.45 3.62
C LEU A 177 8.88 -18.72 3.74
N TYR A 178 7.81 -19.41 4.08
CA TYR A 178 6.49 -18.84 4.24
C TYR A 178 5.71 -19.51 5.37
N LYS A 179 4.98 -18.69 6.15
CA LYS A 179 4.05 -19.12 7.19
C LYS A 179 2.79 -18.26 7.08
N ALA A 180 1.63 -18.90 6.89
CA ALA A 180 0.35 -18.21 6.65
C ALA A 180 -0.35 -17.73 7.92
N GLU A 181 0.20 -18.04 9.10
CA GLU A 181 -0.43 -17.86 10.40
C GLU A 181 -0.83 -16.40 10.65
N PHE A 182 -2.06 -16.21 11.09
CA PHE A 182 -2.59 -14.90 11.44
C PHE A 182 -1.84 -14.33 12.65
N GLY A 183 -1.46 -13.04 12.57
CA GLY A 183 -0.65 -12.38 13.59
C GLY A 183 0.84 -12.30 13.22
N THR A 184 1.46 -13.39 12.79
CA THR A 184 2.89 -13.43 12.45
C THR A 184 3.17 -13.26 10.97
N ARG A 185 2.21 -13.55 10.08
CA ARG A 185 2.39 -13.52 8.62
C ARG A 185 2.88 -12.17 8.06
N MET A 186 2.56 -11.05 8.72
CA MET A 186 2.91 -9.70 8.25
C MET A 186 4.28 -9.22 8.77
N LYS A 187 4.68 -9.62 9.95
CA LYS A 187 5.89 -9.13 10.63
C LYS A 187 6.98 -10.18 10.81
N GLY A 188 6.60 -11.45 10.81
CA GLY A 188 7.50 -12.55 11.18
C GLY A 188 7.58 -12.77 12.69
N GLU A 189 8.47 -13.67 13.10
CA GLU A 189 8.75 -14.05 14.47
C GLU A 189 10.27 -14.16 14.72
N GLY A 190 10.66 -14.28 15.97
CA GLY A 190 12.07 -14.44 16.37
C GLY A 190 12.87 -13.14 16.41
N PRO A 191 14.19 -13.22 16.70
CA PRO A 191 15.03 -12.05 16.99
C PRO A 191 15.11 -11.03 15.83
N ILE A 192 15.17 -11.51 14.59
CA ILE A 192 15.25 -10.62 13.39
C ILE A 192 13.96 -9.80 13.23
N ALA A 193 12.80 -10.44 13.39
CA ALA A 193 11.52 -9.76 13.32
C ALA A 193 11.35 -8.75 14.46
N GLN A 194 11.81 -9.10 15.67
CA GLN A 194 11.82 -8.19 16.82
C GLN A 194 12.72 -6.98 16.57
N LEU A 195 13.93 -7.19 16.03
CA LEU A 195 14.83 -6.11 15.67
C LEU A 195 14.21 -5.16 14.65
N LEU A 196 13.63 -5.67 13.58
CA LEU A 196 12.93 -4.84 12.58
C LEU A 196 11.78 -4.05 13.22
N SER A 197 11.01 -4.68 14.10
CA SER A 197 9.90 -4.02 14.80
C SER A 197 10.40 -2.90 15.72
N GLN A 198 11.49 -3.12 16.45
CA GLN A 198 12.11 -2.12 17.33
C GLN A 198 12.68 -0.94 16.54
N ARG A 199 13.43 -1.20 15.46
CA ARG A 199 13.97 -0.17 14.56
C ARG A 199 12.85 0.68 13.95
N PHE A 200 11.79 0.03 13.45
CA PHE A 200 10.62 0.73 12.93
C PHE A 200 9.95 1.60 14.00
N ALA A 201 9.69 1.06 15.19
CA ALA A 201 9.07 1.81 16.29
C ALA A 201 9.90 3.02 16.73
N ALA A 202 11.23 2.85 16.84
CA ALA A 202 12.14 3.94 17.17
C ALA A 202 12.11 5.07 16.13
N SER A 203 12.12 4.72 14.84
CA SER A 203 12.05 5.70 13.74
C SER A 203 10.70 6.41 13.69
N VAL A 204 9.59 5.69 13.83
CA VAL A 204 8.25 6.25 13.89
C VAL A 204 8.13 7.27 15.04
N LYS A 205 8.68 6.93 16.22
CA LYS A 205 8.70 7.84 17.36
C LYS A 205 9.57 9.07 17.11
N ARG A 206 10.77 8.89 16.56
CA ARG A 206 11.71 9.98 16.26
C ARG A 206 11.15 10.97 15.23
N LEU A 207 10.41 10.47 14.24
CA LEU A 207 9.85 11.25 13.14
C LEU A 207 8.43 11.75 13.40
N ASP A 208 7.89 11.51 14.59
CA ASP A 208 6.51 11.86 14.98
C ASP A 208 5.44 11.30 14.02
N LEU A 209 5.74 10.17 13.36
CA LEU A 209 4.80 9.48 12.49
C LEU A 209 3.75 8.72 13.33
N ASN A 210 2.56 8.50 12.76
CA ASN A 210 1.45 7.80 13.42
C ASN A 210 0.94 8.47 14.72
N ARG A 211 1.28 9.72 14.96
CA ARG A 211 0.84 10.46 16.16
C ARG A 211 -0.68 10.58 16.23
N VAL A 212 -1.30 10.95 15.12
CA VAL A 212 -2.75 11.08 15.02
C VAL A 212 -3.34 9.78 14.49
N ARG A 213 -4.27 9.20 15.24
CA ARG A 213 -5.03 8.04 14.79
C ARG A 213 -6.13 8.51 13.83
N TYR A 214 -5.79 8.57 12.55
CA TYR A 214 -6.74 8.91 11.50
C TYR A 214 -7.73 7.76 11.30
N ARG A 215 -9.03 8.08 11.27
CA ARG A 215 -10.08 7.12 10.94
C ARG A 215 -10.94 7.72 9.85
N LEU A 216 -11.12 7.00 8.78
CA LEU A 216 -12.03 7.37 7.71
C LEU A 216 -13.49 7.33 8.22
N ASP A 217 -14.27 8.30 7.76
CA ASP A 217 -15.65 8.50 8.23
C ASP A 217 -16.64 7.65 7.44
N THR A 218 -17.10 6.55 8.02
CA THR A 218 -18.12 5.66 7.43
C THR A 218 -19.55 6.15 7.66
N MET A 219 -19.76 7.17 8.50
CA MET A 219 -21.10 7.68 8.84
C MET A 219 -21.64 8.63 7.77
N ARG A 220 -20.78 9.16 6.90
CA ARG A 220 -21.17 10.04 5.80
C ARG A 220 -21.74 9.33 4.58
N PHE A 221 -21.69 8.01 4.53
CA PHE A 221 -22.19 7.24 3.40
C PHE A 221 -23.64 7.60 3.09
N ALA A 222 -23.90 7.95 1.85
CA ALA A 222 -25.24 8.29 1.38
C ALA A 222 -25.41 7.87 -0.09
N VAL A 223 -26.53 7.23 -0.38
CA VAL A 223 -26.89 6.92 -1.78
C VAL A 223 -27.35 8.21 -2.46
N PRO A 224 -26.73 8.65 -3.57
CA PRO A 224 -27.15 9.83 -4.31
C PRO A 224 -28.61 9.76 -4.76
N ALA A 225 -29.31 10.90 -4.83
CA ALA A 225 -30.71 10.95 -5.23
C ALA A 225 -30.96 10.28 -6.59
N ALA A 226 -30.12 10.57 -7.59
CA ALA A 226 -30.21 9.95 -8.92
C ALA A 226 -30.08 8.43 -8.88
N ALA A 227 -29.16 7.89 -8.05
CA ALA A 227 -29.00 6.45 -7.90
C ALA A 227 -30.20 5.81 -7.18
N ARG A 228 -30.84 6.51 -6.23
CA ARG A 228 -32.07 6.04 -5.56
C ARG A 228 -33.21 5.91 -6.55
N THR A 229 -33.41 6.90 -7.43
CA THR A 229 -34.45 6.88 -8.46
C THR A 229 -34.21 5.71 -9.42
N ALA A 230 -32.99 5.54 -9.93
CA ALA A 230 -32.63 4.43 -10.82
C ALA A 230 -32.88 3.03 -10.19
N LEU A 231 -32.59 2.88 -8.87
CA LEU A 231 -32.86 1.64 -8.14
C LEU A 231 -34.36 1.37 -7.97
N VAL A 232 -35.19 2.40 -7.77
CA VAL A 232 -36.65 2.27 -7.69
C VAL A 232 -37.21 1.85 -9.04
N ASP A 233 -36.78 2.49 -10.12
CA ASP A 233 -37.23 2.18 -11.48
C ASP A 233 -36.80 0.77 -11.91
N ALA A 234 -35.55 0.37 -11.64
CA ALA A 234 -35.08 -0.99 -11.91
C ALA A 234 -35.88 -2.07 -11.15
N ARG A 235 -36.35 -1.78 -9.93
CA ARG A 235 -37.23 -2.68 -9.17
C ARG A 235 -38.63 -2.77 -9.80
N ARG A 236 -39.18 -1.64 -10.28
CA ARG A 236 -40.49 -1.60 -10.94
C ARG A 236 -40.47 -2.37 -12.27
N ASP A 237 -39.37 -2.27 -13.01
CA ASP A 237 -39.20 -2.93 -14.32
C ASP A 237 -38.80 -4.41 -14.21
N GLY A 238 -38.71 -4.98 -13.02
CA GLY A 238 -38.27 -6.36 -12.81
C GLY A 238 -36.82 -6.66 -13.23
N ARG A 239 -36.05 -5.63 -13.56
CA ARG A 239 -34.63 -5.73 -13.97
C ARG A 239 -33.68 -5.78 -12.76
N GLN A 240 -34.06 -6.56 -11.77
CA GLN A 240 -33.15 -6.76 -10.63
C GLN A 240 -31.94 -7.56 -11.13
N MET A 241 -30.79 -6.90 -11.30
CA MET A 241 -29.53 -7.61 -11.44
C MET A 241 -29.31 -8.45 -10.18
N ARG A 242 -29.38 -9.75 -10.32
CA ARG A 242 -28.90 -10.68 -9.29
C ARG A 242 -27.37 -10.49 -9.26
N LEU A 243 -26.90 -9.80 -8.25
CA LEU A 243 -25.49 -9.86 -7.87
C LEU A 243 -25.26 -11.29 -7.35
N LEU A 244 -24.52 -12.07 -8.13
CA LEU A 244 -23.98 -13.36 -7.72
C LEU A 244 -22.93 -13.18 -6.63
#